data_b3fa6cc3a45257538958ef0f337902a2
#
_entry.id   b3fa6cc3a45257538958ef0f337902a2
#
_cell.length_a   1.000
_cell.length_b   1.000
_cell.length_c   1.000
_cell.angle_alpha   90.00
_cell.angle_beta   90.00
_cell.angle_gamma   90.00
#
_symmetry.space_group_name_H-M   'P 1'
#
loop_
_entity.id
_entity.type
_entity.pdbx_description
1 polymer ?
#
loop_
_entity_poly.entity_id
_entity_poly.type
_entity_poly.pdbx_seq_one_letter_code
_entity_poly.pdbx_strand_id
1 'polypeptide(L)' 'MTNQAKAHKDHEEALDRFIGNVCRIREIVDAIREAADDHFNTAPENIHWGHVGTTSHYIELLEEVLADVERITK' A
#
# COMPACT_ATOMS: atom_id res chain seq x y z
N MET A 1 28.72 26.34 -5.20
CA MET A 1 27.46 26.96 -4.86
C MET A 1 26.29 26.33 -5.54
N THR A 2 26.45 25.96 -6.78
CA THR A 2 25.41 25.24 -7.50
C THR A 2 25.05 23.90 -6.85
N ASN A 3 26.01 23.26 -6.18
CA ASN A 3 25.76 21.95 -5.54
C ASN A 3 24.79 22.04 -4.36
N GLN A 4 24.88 23.09 -3.56
CA GLN A 4 23.97 23.25 -2.42
C GLN A 4 22.55 23.55 -2.87
N ALA A 5 22.40 24.40 -3.86
CA ALA A 5 21.08 24.72 -4.40
C ALA A 5 20.43 23.50 -5.03
N LYS A 6 21.22 22.71 -5.78
CA LYS A 6 20.73 21.50 -6.42
C LYS A 6 20.34 20.44 -5.38
N ALA A 7 21.17 20.24 -4.36
CA ALA A 7 20.88 19.26 -3.30
C ALA A 7 19.62 19.65 -2.53
N HIS A 8 19.42 20.93 -2.25
CA HIS A 8 18.24 21.42 -1.57
C HIS A 8 16.98 21.19 -2.40
N LYS A 9 17.07 21.48 -3.70
CA LYS A 9 15.95 21.28 -4.61
C LYS A 9 15.61 19.80 -4.75
N ASP A 10 16.64 18.94 -4.85
CA ASP A 10 16.45 17.50 -4.92
C ASP A 10 15.75 16.99 -3.66
N HIS A 11 16.12 17.54 -2.49
CA HIS A 11 15.51 17.16 -1.23
C HIS A 11 14.03 17.55 -1.20
N GLU A 12 13.69 18.76 -1.69
CA GLU A 12 12.31 19.20 -1.75
C GLU A 12 11.47 18.33 -2.68
N GLU A 13 12.01 17.98 -3.83
CA GLU A 13 11.33 17.09 -4.77
C GLU A 13 11.11 15.71 -4.18
N ALA A 14 12.12 15.19 -3.50
CA ALA A 14 12.02 13.87 -2.84
C ALA A 14 10.96 13.90 -1.75
N LEU A 15 10.92 14.97 -0.97
CA LEU A 15 9.93 15.13 0.09
C LEU A 15 8.51 15.19 -0.49
N ASP A 16 8.32 15.97 -1.55
CA ASP A 16 7.02 16.07 -2.19
C ASP A 16 6.54 14.72 -2.70
N ARG A 17 7.42 13.96 -3.35
CA ARG A 17 7.08 12.64 -3.84
C ARG A 17 6.78 11.66 -2.70
N PHE A 18 7.55 11.75 -1.63
CA PHE A 18 7.33 10.92 -0.46
C PHE A 18 5.93 11.17 0.13
N ILE A 19 5.58 12.44 0.30
CA ILE A 19 4.26 12.82 0.82
C ILE A 19 3.16 12.31 -0.10
N GLY A 20 3.33 12.48 -1.40
CA GLY A 20 2.37 11.98 -2.39
C GLY A 20 2.22 10.47 -2.31
N ASN A 21 3.33 9.76 -2.15
CA ASN A 21 3.31 8.30 -2.01
C ASN A 21 2.57 7.87 -0.74
N VAL A 22 2.80 8.55 0.37
CA VAL A 22 2.10 8.26 1.63
C VAL A 22 0.59 8.44 1.45
N CYS A 23 0.19 9.53 0.80
CA CYS A 23 -1.23 9.77 0.53
C CYS A 23 -1.82 8.67 -0.35
N ARG A 24 -1.07 8.25 -1.38
CA ARG A 24 -1.54 7.18 -2.26
C ARG A 24 -1.66 5.85 -1.54
N ILE A 25 -0.71 5.56 -0.66
CA ILE A 25 -0.76 4.33 0.16
C ILE A 25 -2.02 4.32 1.01
N ARG A 26 -2.35 5.46 1.64
CA ARG A 26 -3.57 5.56 2.45
C ARG A 26 -4.82 5.30 1.62
N GLU A 27 -4.88 5.85 0.42
CA GLU A 27 -5.99 5.64 -0.49
C GLU A 27 -6.14 4.16 -0.84
N ILE A 28 -5.02 3.51 -1.15
CA ILE A 28 -5.01 2.09 -1.53
C ILE A 28 -5.45 1.23 -0.34
N VAL A 29 -4.91 1.49 0.84
CA VAL A 29 -5.27 0.75 2.05
C VAL A 29 -6.76 0.89 2.36
N ASP A 30 -7.28 2.11 2.26
CA ASP A 30 -8.71 2.36 2.49
C ASP A 30 -9.57 1.63 1.48
N ALA A 31 -9.18 1.63 0.22
CA ALA A 31 -9.92 0.91 -0.83
C ALA A 31 -9.93 -0.60 -0.58
N ILE A 32 -8.80 -1.15 -0.15
CA ILE A 32 -8.71 -2.57 0.18
C ILE A 32 -9.57 -2.89 1.40
N ARG A 33 -9.58 -2.02 2.41
CA ARG A 33 -10.41 -2.22 3.60
C ARG A 33 -11.89 -2.23 3.21
N GLU A 34 -12.32 -1.27 2.41
CA GLU A 34 -13.70 -1.22 1.96
C GLU A 34 -14.10 -2.48 1.20
N ALA A 35 -13.20 -2.95 0.31
CA ALA A 35 -13.44 -4.17 -0.42
C ALA A 35 -13.56 -5.37 0.52
N ALA A 36 -12.68 -5.47 1.50
CA ALA A 36 -12.69 -6.57 2.46
C ALA A 36 -13.95 -6.54 3.32
N ASP A 37 -14.38 -5.35 3.75
CA ASP A 37 -15.60 -5.19 4.55
C ASP A 37 -16.83 -5.66 3.79
N ASP A 38 -16.81 -5.59 2.47
CA ASP A 38 -17.89 -6.04 1.59
C ASP A 38 -17.62 -7.45 1.05
N HIS A 39 -16.69 -8.20 1.66
CA HIS A 39 -16.32 -9.54 1.25
C HIS A 39 -15.92 -9.61 -0.23
N PHE A 40 -15.22 -8.58 -0.70
CA PHE A 40 -14.80 -8.43 -2.09
C PHE A 40 -15.96 -8.59 -3.06
N ASN A 41 -17.13 -8.05 -2.65
CA ASN A 41 -18.35 -8.05 -3.44
C ASN A 41 -18.80 -9.47 -3.84
N THR A 42 -18.54 -10.44 -2.97
CA THR A 42 -18.92 -11.82 -3.21
C THR A 42 -19.89 -12.30 -2.13
N ALA A 43 -21.06 -12.77 -2.56
CA ALA A 43 -22.04 -13.32 -1.65
C ALA A 43 -21.50 -14.61 -1.03
N PRO A 44 -21.76 -14.87 0.28
CA PRO A 44 -21.24 -16.07 0.95
C PRO A 44 -21.55 -17.38 0.23
N GLU A 45 -22.74 -17.49 -0.36
CA GLU A 45 -23.17 -18.70 -1.07
C GLU A 45 -22.44 -18.90 -2.38
N ASN A 46 -21.72 -17.89 -2.88
CA ASN A 46 -20.99 -17.98 -4.15
C ASN A 46 -19.50 -18.22 -3.94
N ILE A 47 -19.05 -18.26 -2.69
CA ILE A 47 -17.63 -18.45 -2.41
C ILE A 47 -17.19 -19.87 -2.73
N HIS A 48 -16.05 -19.98 -3.42
CA HIS A 48 -15.44 -21.27 -3.73
C HIS A 48 -13.92 -21.17 -3.60
N TRP A 49 -13.24 -22.29 -3.81
CA TRP A 49 -11.78 -22.34 -3.62
C TRP A 49 -10.98 -21.36 -4.44
N GLY A 50 -11.48 -20.94 -5.60
CA GLY A 50 -10.86 -19.90 -6.41
C GLY A 50 -10.79 -18.58 -5.64
N HIS A 51 -11.84 -18.23 -4.91
CA HIS A 51 -11.86 -17.02 -4.08
C HIS A 51 -10.87 -17.12 -2.92
N VAL A 52 -10.76 -18.31 -2.32
CA VAL A 52 -9.80 -18.56 -1.25
C VAL A 52 -8.37 -18.38 -1.77
N GLY A 53 -8.07 -18.93 -2.93
CA GLY A 53 -6.75 -18.78 -3.55
C GLY A 53 -6.41 -17.33 -3.83
N THR A 54 -7.36 -16.57 -4.37
CA THR A 54 -7.14 -15.14 -4.69
C THR A 54 -6.88 -14.34 -3.42
N THR A 55 -7.69 -14.53 -2.38
CA THR A 55 -7.51 -13.78 -1.14
C THR A 55 -6.24 -14.20 -0.41
N SER A 56 -5.85 -15.47 -0.48
CA SER A 56 -4.57 -15.93 0.06
C SER A 56 -3.40 -15.24 -0.62
N HIS A 57 -3.49 -15.04 -1.94
CA HIS A 57 -2.46 -14.33 -2.68
C HIS A 57 -2.39 -12.87 -2.24
N TYR A 58 -3.52 -12.22 -2.03
CA TYR A 58 -3.54 -10.85 -1.50
C TYR A 58 -2.87 -10.76 -0.14
N ILE A 59 -3.12 -11.75 0.72
CA ILE A 59 -2.49 -11.80 2.04
C ILE A 59 -0.98 -11.87 1.91
N GLU A 60 -0.46 -12.72 1.02
CA GLU A 60 0.98 -12.82 0.79
C GLU A 60 1.59 -11.47 0.41
N LEU A 61 0.96 -10.76 -0.52
CA LEU A 61 1.45 -9.46 -0.97
C LEU A 61 1.41 -8.42 0.16
N LEU A 62 0.32 -8.38 0.90
CA LEU A 62 0.15 -7.43 2.00
C LEU A 62 1.11 -7.73 3.15
N GLU A 63 1.35 -9.01 3.44
CA GLU A 63 2.30 -9.40 4.48
C GLU A 63 3.73 -8.99 4.13
N GLU A 64 4.10 -9.04 2.85
CA GLU A 64 5.40 -8.56 2.41
C GLU A 64 5.56 -7.07 2.71
N VAL A 65 4.54 -6.28 2.39
CA VAL A 65 4.55 -4.84 2.66
C VAL A 65 4.60 -4.59 4.16
N LEU A 66 3.74 -5.30 4.90
CA LEU A 66 3.65 -5.11 6.36
C LEU A 66 4.97 -5.45 7.05
N ALA A 67 5.60 -6.55 6.67
CA ALA A 67 6.88 -6.96 7.24
C ALA A 67 7.95 -5.89 7.01
N ASP A 68 7.97 -5.30 5.83
CA ASP A 68 8.91 -4.24 5.50
C ASP A 68 8.65 -2.98 6.32
N VAL A 69 7.39 -2.60 6.44
CA VAL A 69 6.98 -1.43 7.24
C VAL A 69 7.36 -1.62 8.71
N GLU A 70 7.10 -2.81 9.27
CA GLU A 70 7.43 -3.10 10.65
C GLU A 70 8.94 -3.03 10.91
N ARG A 71 9.74 -3.48 9.94
CA ARG A 71 11.18 -3.41 10.04
C ARG A 71 11.67 -1.97 10.06
N ILE A 72 11.06 -1.10 9.26
CA ILE A 72 11.45 0.31 9.16
C ILE A 72 11.01 1.12 10.38
N THR A 73 9.83 0.80 10.91
CA THR A 73 9.22 1.59 11.99
C THR A 73 9.68 1.20 13.38
N LYS A 74 10.45 0.15 13.52
CA LYS A 74 11.08 -0.22 14.79
C LYS A 74 12.42 0.54 15.01
#